data_9b06ec9976c045b22d5f9e81accc6ea2
#
_entry.id   9b06ec9976c045b22d5f9e81accc6ea2
#
_cell.length_a   1.000
_cell.length_b   1.000
_cell.length_c   1.000
_cell.angle_alpha   90.00
_cell.angle_beta   90.00
_cell.angle_gamma   90.00
#
_symmetry.space_group_name_H-M   'P 1'
#
loop_
_entity.id
_entity.type
_entity.pdbx_description
1 polymer ?
#
loop_
_entity_poly.entity_id
_entity_poly.type
_entity_poly.pdbx_seq_one_letter_code
_entity_poly.pdbx_strand_id
1 'polypeptide(L)'
;LHREAAKHFFNPRNVGDAAEPSFVGRAASLTCGAHVRFSIQVDETQAVSQARFRAAGCNVLVAAASVLTERVTGLTTAEAAAIGQTPEDLTAQLGAIGSEKCVEMACGALLDAVREYSNAARDDWAGDEALICTCFFVSERTIEREIQAHGLTTVAEVTGACNAGGGCGSCHQLIQEILETNDLPR
;
A
#
# COMPACT_ATOMS: atom_id res chain seq x y z
N LEU A 1 5.45 28.87 1.36
CA LEU A 1 5.50 27.45 1.01
C LEU A 1 6.88 26.90 1.35
N HIS A 2 6.95 25.79 2.10
CA HIS A 2 8.22 25.13 2.42
C HIS A 2 8.93 24.68 1.14
N ARG A 3 10.26 24.64 1.13
CA ARG A 3 11.09 24.38 -0.07
C ARG A 3 10.71 23.07 -0.78
N GLU A 4 10.47 22.00 -0.03
CA GLU A 4 10.07 20.69 -0.60
C GLU A 4 8.66 20.74 -1.20
N ALA A 5 7.69 21.32 -0.48
CA ALA A 5 6.35 21.51 -1.01
C ALA A 5 6.35 22.39 -2.29
N ALA A 6 7.21 23.42 -2.34
CA ALA A 6 7.34 24.26 -3.53
C ALA A 6 7.85 23.48 -4.75
N LYS A 7 8.87 22.62 -4.58
CA LYS A 7 9.40 21.80 -5.68
C LYS A 7 8.32 20.92 -6.30
N HIS A 8 7.55 20.21 -5.48
CA HIS A 8 6.50 19.30 -5.93
C HIS A 8 5.25 20.02 -6.43
N PHE A 9 4.98 21.24 -5.96
CA PHE A 9 3.88 22.04 -6.48
C PHE A 9 4.16 22.63 -7.85
N PHE A 10 5.35 23.25 -8.04
CA PHE A 10 5.70 23.89 -9.32
C PHE A 10 6.14 22.89 -10.40
N ASN A 11 6.60 21.72 -10.01
CA ASN A 11 6.96 20.63 -10.92
C ASN A 11 6.45 19.29 -10.38
N PRO A 12 5.11 19.09 -10.38
CA PRO A 12 4.53 17.87 -9.86
C PRO A 12 4.89 16.66 -10.74
N ARG A 13 5.26 15.56 -10.08
CA ARG A 13 5.66 14.31 -10.74
C ARG A 13 4.51 13.35 -10.76
N ASN A 14 4.51 12.47 -11.75
CA ASN A 14 3.53 11.41 -11.89
C ASN A 14 2.06 11.91 -11.99
N VAL A 15 1.85 13.08 -12.59
CA VAL A 15 0.52 13.62 -12.86
C VAL A 15 -0.16 12.79 -13.95
N GLY A 16 -1.43 12.50 -13.77
CA GLY A 16 -2.24 11.73 -14.71
C GLY A 16 -2.88 10.51 -14.06
N ASP A 17 -3.23 9.54 -14.87
CA ASP A 17 -3.77 8.24 -14.43
C ASP A 17 -2.73 7.16 -14.70
N ALA A 18 -2.68 6.12 -13.85
CA ALA A 18 -1.89 4.92 -14.09
C ALA A 18 -2.47 4.15 -15.29
N ALA A 19 -1.63 3.33 -15.93
CA ALA A 19 -2.08 2.45 -17.00
C ALA A 19 -3.10 1.41 -16.48
N GLU A 20 -4.01 0.98 -17.33
CA GLU A 20 -4.94 -0.09 -16.97
C GLU A 20 -4.25 -1.48 -17.09
N PRO A 21 -4.57 -2.45 -16.23
CA PRO A 21 -5.51 -2.35 -15.10
C PRO A 21 -4.95 -1.54 -13.94
N SER A 22 -5.78 -0.68 -13.31
CA SER A 22 -5.37 0.18 -12.21
C SER A 22 -6.47 0.28 -11.14
N PHE A 23 -6.04 0.51 -9.88
CA PHE A 23 -6.92 0.71 -8.73
C PHE A 23 -6.94 2.18 -8.36
N VAL A 24 -8.13 2.71 -8.10
CA VAL A 24 -8.35 4.15 -8.01
C VAL A 24 -8.99 4.54 -6.69
N GLY A 25 -8.27 5.33 -5.92
CA GLY A 25 -8.81 5.97 -4.72
C GLY A 25 -9.10 7.46 -4.93
N ARG A 26 -10.05 7.98 -4.15
CA ARG A 26 -10.52 9.37 -4.24
C ARG A 26 -10.73 9.97 -2.88
N ALA A 27 -10.43 11.25 -2.77
CA ALA A 27 -10.82 12.06 -1.62
C ALA A 27 -11.21 13.46 -2.06
N ALA A 28 -12.17 14.07 -1.36
CA ALA A 28 -12.64 15.41 -1.65
C ALA A 28 -13.01 16.14 -0.36
N SER A 29 -12.84 17.46 -0.38
CA SER A 29 -13.27 18.35 0.68
C SER A 29 -14.51 19.12 0.24
N LEU A 30 -15.63 18.90 0.92
CA LEU A 30 -16.85 19.66 0.68
C LEU A 30 -16.75 21.13 1.12
N THR A 31 -15.80 21.45 2.00
CA THR A 31 -15.63 22.80 2.54
C THR A 31 -14.92 23.72 1.57
N CYS A 32 -13.88 23.25 0.87
CA CYS A 32 -13.06 24.07 -0.04
C CYS A 32 -13.10 23.62 -1.50
N GLY A 33 -13.82 22.52 -1.81
CA GLY A 33 -13.93 21.98 -3.16
C GLY A 33 -12.67 21.28 -3.68
N ALA A 34 -11.61 21.17 -2.85
CA ALA A 34 -10.41 20.45 -3.22
C ALA A 34 -10.70 18.95 -3.39
N HIS A 35 -10.09 18.33 -4.37
CA HIS A 35 -10.22 16.90 -4.61
C HIS A 35 -8.93 16.30 -5.17
N VAL A 36 -8.75 15.01 -4.91
CA VAL A 36 -7.63 14.22 -5.40
C VAL A 36 -8.12 12.84 -5.81
N ARG A 37 -7.58 12.37 -6.92
CA ARG A 37 -7.69 11.00 -7.40
C ARG A 37 -6.29 10.41 -7.43
N PHE A 38 -6.12 9.26 -6.82
CA PHE A 38 -4.88 8.50 -6.81
C PHE A 38 -5.11 7.20 -7.58
N SER A 39 -4.22 6.83 -8.48
CA SER A 39 -4.31 5.57 -9.21
C SER A 39 -3.00 4.80 -9.08
N ILE A 40 -3.11 3.52 -8.76
CA ILE A 40 -1.97 2.60 -8.64
C ILE A 40 -2.14 1.41 -9.57
N GLN A 41 -1.04 0.95 -10.13
CA GLN A 41 -0.92 -0.33 -10.78
C GLN A 41 -0.08 -1.23 -9.88
N VAL A 42 -0.54 -2.45 -9.66
CA VAL A 42 0.12 -3.44 -8.81
C VAL A 42 0.55 -4.60 -9.67
N ASP A 43 1.78 -5.07 -9.50
CA ASP A 43 2.33 -6.20 -10.24
C ASP A 43 2.08 -7.55 -9.54
N GLU A 44 2.57 -8.63 -10.15
CA GLU A 44 2.41 -9.99 -9.65
C GLU A 44 3.10 -10.23 -8.29
N THR A 45 4.08 -9.40 -7.94
CA THR A 45 4.75 -9.43 -6.62
C THR A 45 4.03 -8.63 -5.56
N GLN A 46 2.85 -8.08 -5.89
CA GLN A 46 2.06 -7.17 -5.04
C GLN A 46 2.76 -5.84 -4.75
N ALA A 47 3.75 -5.47 -5.56
CA ALA A 47 4.39 -4.18 -5.50
C ALA A 47 3.67 -3.14 -6.38
N VAL A 48 3.65 -1.89 -5.93
CA VAL A 48 3.12 -0.76 -6.70
C VAL A 48 4.08 -0.46 -7.84
N SER A 49 3.82 -0.99 -9.03
CA SER A 49 4.64 -0.78 -10.23
C SER A 49 4.49 0.62 -10.80
N GLN A 50 3.33 1.24 -10.62
CA GLN A 50 3.07 2.62 -11.02
C GLN A 50 2.11 3.29 -10.05
N ALA A 51 2.39 4.56 -9.70
CA ALA A 51 1.50 5.42 -8.94
C ALA A 51 1.37 6.77 -9.62
N ARG A 52 0.14 7.24 -9.83
CA ARG A 52 -0.16 8.53 -10.46
C ARG A 52 -1.30 9.23 -9.74
N PHE A 53 -1.41 10.55 -9.96
CA PHE A 53 -2.48 11.31 -9.36
C PHE A 53 -3.02 12.42 -10.26
N ARG A 54 -4.27 12.82 -9.98
CA ARG A 54 -4.88 14.06 -10.42
C ARG A 54 -5.40 14.79 -9.19
N ALA A 55 -5.12 16.05 -9.07
CA ALA A 55 -5.61 16.87 -7.96
C ALA A 55 -5.99 18.27 -8.44
N ALA A 56 -7.04 18.82 -7.83
CA ALA A 56 -7.38 20.22 -7.93
C ALA A 56 -7.65 20.76 -6.52
N GLY A 57 -6.97 21.86 -6.17
CA GLY A 57 -7.08 22.44 -4.84
C GLY A 57 -5.82 23.18 -4.43
N CYS A 58 -5.50 23.14 -3.15
CA CYS A 58 -4.36 23.87 -2.60
C CYS A 58 -3.02 23.28 -3.07
N ASN A 59 -2.00 24.13 -3.05
CA ASN A 59 -0.62 23.75 -3.41
C ASN A 59 -0.05 22.60 -2.57
N VAL A 60 -0.43 22.50 -1.29
CA VAL A 60 0.00 21.42 -0.39
C VAL A 60 -0.60 20.09 -0.82
N LEU A 61 -1.86 20.04 -1.26
CA LEU A 61 -2.49 18.83 -1.76
C LEU A 61 -1.76 18.27 -2.98
N VAL A 62 -1.44 19.14 -3.95
CA VAL A 62 -0.69 18.75 -5.16
C VAL A 62 0.71 18.25 -4.79
N ALA A 63 1.39 18.97 -3.88
CA ALA A 63 2.73 18.58 -3.43
C ALA A 63 2.71 17.23 -2.68
N ALA A 64 1.75 17.03 -1.78
CA ALA A 64 1.60 15.79 -1.02
C ALA A 64 1.32 14.59 -1.94
N ALA A 65 0.39 14.72 -2.88
CA ALA A 65 0.10 13.67 -3.84
C ALA A 65 1.32 13.34 -4.72
N SER A 66 2.06 14.37 -5.18
CA SER A 66 3.29 14.18 -5.95
C SER A 66 4.37 13.42 -5.17
N VAL A 67 4.61 13.78 -3.90
CA VAL A 67 5.58 13.05 -3.04
C VAL A 67 5.13 11.61 -2.81
N LEU A 68 3.84 11.39 -2.51
CA LEU A 68 3.31 10.06 -2.26
C LEU A 68 3.53 9.13 -3.46
N THR A 69 3.30 9.59 -4.70
CA THR A 69 3.53 8.74 -5.89
C THR A 69 4.97 8.27 -6.00
N GLU A 70 5.94 9.11 -5.64
CA GLU A 70 7.36 8.71 -5.67
C GLU A 70 7.70 7.75 -4.53
N ARG A 71 7.13 7.98 -3.34
CA ARG A 71 7.42 7.15 -2.16
C ARG A 71 6.87 5.74 -2.28
N VAL A 72 5.69 5.57 -2.87
CA VAL A 72 5.01 4.27 -2.89
C VAL A 72 5.38 3.40 -4.10
N THR A 73 5.92 3.99 -5.15
CA THR A 73 6.36 3.22 -6.32
C THR A 73 7.52 2.30 -5.97
N GLY A 74 7.37 1.01 -6.25
CA GLY A 74 8.32 -0.05 -5.92
C GLY A 74 8.12 -0.68 -4.54
N LEU A 75 7.20 -0.16 -3.72
CA LEU A 75 6.85 -0.75 -2.43
C LEU A 75 5.68 -1.73 -2.58
N THR A 76 5.57 -2.67 -1.65
CA THR A 76 4.38 -3.51 -1.53
C THR A 76 3.15 -2.67 -1.18
N THR A 77 1.96 -3.16 -1.50
CA THR A 77 0.69 -2.49 -1.16
C THR A 77 0.54 -2.28 0.35
N ALA A 78 1.08 -3.19 1.17
CA ALA A 78 1.07 -3.05 2.63
C ALA A 78 1.99 -1.93 3.13
N GLU A 79 3.20 -1.81 2.57
CA GLU A 79 4.12 -0.70 2.87
C GLU A 79 3.55 0.65 2.39
N ALA A 80 2.93 0.68 1.21
CA ALA A 80 2.23 1.85 0.70
C ALA A 80 1.08 2.27 1.62
N ALA A 81 0.32 1.31 2.17
CA ALA A 81 -0.73 1.58 3.16
C ALA A 81 -0.14 2.14 4.46
N ALA A 82 0.98 1.60 4.95
CA ALA A 82 1.66 2.12 6.15
C ALA A 82 2.05 3.59 5.99
N ILE A 83 2.59 3.99 4.82
CA ILE A 83 2.88 5.40 4.51
C ILE A 83 1.61 6.26 4.53
N GLY A 84 0.50 5.75 3.97
CA GLY A 84 -0.78 6.46 3.97
C GLY A 84 -1.39 6.63 5.38
N GLN A 85 -1.03 5.77 6.32
CA GLN A 85 -1.52 5.82 7.72
C GLN A 85 -0.74 6.79 8.60
N THR A 86 0.39 7.34 8.15
CA THR A 86 1.24 8.28 8.89
C THR A 86 1.33 9.64 8.19
N PRO A 87 0.21 10.40 8.05
CA PRO A 87 0.19 11.70 7.38
C PRO A 87 1.08 12.75 8.05
N GLU A 88 1.36 12.60 9.36
CA GLU A 88 2.24 13.47 10.13
C GLU A 88 3.67 13.50 9.60
N ASP A 89 4.22 12.38 9.16
CA ASP A 89 5.56 12.30 8.57
C ASP A 89 5.65 13.11 7.28
N LEU A 90 4.62 13.01 6.44
CA LEU A 90 4.54 13.77 5.20
C LEU A 90 4.27 15.26 5.48
N THR A 91 3.46 15.57 6.49
CA THR A 91 3.23 16.94 6.96
C THR A 91 4.53 17.60 7.41
N ALA A 92 5.32 16.89 8.21
CA ALA A 92 6.63 17.38 8.66
C ALA A 92 7.60 17.59 7.48
N GLN A 93 7.69 16.63 6.57
CA GLN A 93 8.55 16.72 5.38
C GLN A 93 8.19 17.91 4.49
N LEU A 94 6.92 18.17 4.29
CA LEU A 94 6.43 19.27 3.45
C LEU A 94 6.39 20.62 4.18
N GLY A 95 6.62 20.64 5.50
CA GLY A 95 6.43 21.84 6.32
C GLY A 95 4.99 22.36 6.19
N ALA A 96 4.00 21.46 6.14
CA ALA A 96 2.62 21.76 5.82
C ALA A 96 1.79 22.13 7.07
N ILE A 97 2.41 22.78 8.04
CA ILE A 97 1.76 23.25 9.28
C ILE A 97 0.58 24.17 8.94
N GLY A 98 -0.61 23.87 9.47
CA GLY A 98 -1.86 24.57 9.16
C GLY A 98 -2.55 24.12 7.87
N SER A 99 -1.99 23.10 7.20
CA SER A 99 -2.57 22.49 5.99
C SER A 99 -2.61 20.96 6.07
N GLU A 100 -2.61 20.42 7.28
CA GLU A 100 -2.57 18.98 7.59
C GLU A 100 -3.70 18.21 6.87
N LYS A 101 -4.91 18.81 6.82
CA LYS A 101 -6.06 18.22 6.12
C LYS A 101 -5.82 17.97 4.63
N CYS A 102 -4.97 18.78 3.99
CA CYS A 102 -4.62 18.55 2.59
C CYS A 102 -3.72 17.34 2.43
N VAL A 103 -2.81 17.11 3.39
CA VAL A 103 -1.94 15.93 3.45
C VAL A 103 -2.76 14.69 3.76
N GLU A 104 -3.62 14.73 4.79
CA GLU A 104 -4.54 13.65 5.15
C GLU A 104 -5.42 13.24 3.97
N MET A 105 -5.89 14.22 3.17
CA MET A 105 -6.70 13.94 2.00
C MET A 105 -5.91 13.22 0.89
N ALA A 106 -4.65 13.57 0.68
CA ALA A 106 -3.79 12.85 -0.26
C ALA A 106 -3.51 11.42 0.21
N CYS A 107 -3.20 11.24 1.50
CA CYS A 107 -3.02 9.94 2.13
C CYS A 107 -4.31 9.10 2.08
N GLY A 108 -5.46 9.69 2.35
CA GLY A 108 -6.76 9.03 2.27
C GLY A 108 -7.08 8.50 0.86
N ALA A 109 -6.74 9.25 -0.19
CA ALA A 109 -6.92 8.79 -1.57
C ALA A 109 -5.97 7.62 -1.91
N LEU A 110 -4.74 7.62 -1.41
CA LEU A 110 -3.82 6.48 -1.55
C LEU A 110 -4.39 5.23 -0.85
N LEU A 111 -4.81 5.37 0.41
CA LEU A 111 -5.42 4.26 1.17
C LEU A 111 -6.68 3.71 0.50
N ASP A 112 -7.48 4.57 -0.13
CA ASP A 112 -8.66 4.16 -0.88
C ASP A 112 -8.26 3.34 -2.12
N ALA A 113 -7.21 3.72 -2.85
CA ALA A 113 -6.70 2.95 -3.98
C ALA A 113 -6.14 1.57 -3.55
N VAL A 114 -5.40 1.50 -2.44
CA VAL A 114 -4.93 0.22 -1.89
C VAL A 114 -6.09 -0.65 -1.43
N ARG A 115 -7.14 -0.07 -0.85
CA ARG A 115 -8.35 -0.80 -0.46
C ARG A 115 -9.09 -1.38 -1.67
N GLU A 116 -9.18 -0.63 -2.77
CA GLU A 116 -9.78 -1.13 -4.02
C GLU A 116 -9.01 -2.33 -4.57
N TYR A 117 -7.66 -2.28 -4.57
CA TYR A 117 -6.84 -3.45 -4.89
C TYR A 117 -7.15 -4.65 -3.97
N SER A 118 -7.17 -4.42 -2.66
CA SER A 118 -7.43 -5.48 -1.68
C SER A 118 -8.83 -6.09 -1.83
N ASN A 119 -9.83 -5.30 -2.20
CA ASN A 119 -11.18 -5.77 -2.49
C ASN A 119 -11.21 -6.65 -3.74
N ALA A 120 -10.59 -6.20 -4.83
CA ALA A 120 -10.51 -6.95 -6.08
C ALA A 120 -9.77 -8.29 -5.89
N ALA A 121 -8.64 -8.28 -5.20
CA ALA A 121 -7.89 -9.49 -4.89
C ALA A 121 -8.68 -10.48 -4.03
N ARG A 122 -9.54 -9.99 -3.12
CA ARG A 122 -10.43 -10.83 -2.32
C ARG A 122 -11.58 -11.40 -3.14
N ASP A 123 -12.12 -10.62 -4.07
CA ASP A 123 -13.21 -11.07 -4.94
C ASP A 123 -12.70 -12.13 -5.94
N ASP A 124 -11.46 -12.03 -6.40
CA ASP A 124 -10.80 -13.04 -7.24
C ASP A 124 -10.44 -14.31 -6.45
N TRP A 125 -10.32 -14.20 -5.12
CA TRP A 125 -10.08 -15.36 -4.28
C TRP A 125 -11.39 -16.16 -4.09
N ALA A 126 -11.57 -17.16 -4.91
CA ALA A 126 -12.74 -18.04 -4.92
C ALA A 126 -12.47 -19.39 -4.23
N GLY A 127 -11.44 -19.49 -3.38
CA GLY A 127 -11.03 -20.75 -2.76
C GLY A 127 -11.73 -21.04 -1.45
N ASP A 128 -11.94 -22.34 -1.16
CA ASP A 128 -12.37 -22.84 0.15
C ASP A 128 -11.22 -22.86 1.19
N GLU A 129 -10.05 -22.34 0.83
CA GLU A 129 -8.85 -22.36 1.67
C GLU A 129 -8.84 -21.21 2.68
N ALA A 130 -8.48 -21.51 3.92
CA ALA A 130 -8.32 -20.50 4.95
C ALA A 130 -7.15 -19.55 4.62
N LEU A 131 -7.43 -18.24 4.57
CA LEU A 131 -6.38 -17.22 4.45
C LEU A 131 -5.70 -17.01 5.80
N ILE A 132 -4.39 -17.23 5.83
CA ILE A 132 -3.54 -16.92 6.99
C ILE A 132 -3.09 -15.45 6.93
N CYS A 133 -2.65 -14.98 5.77
CA CYS A 133 -2.27 -13.59 5.57
C CYS A 133 -3.31 -12.87 4.72
N THR A 134 -4.12 -12.03 5.34
CA THR A 134 -5.15 -11.23 4.65
C THR A 134 -4.60 -10.00 3.92
N CYS A 135 -3.37 -9.54 4.26
CA CYS A 135 -2.73 -8.44 3.56
C CYS A 135 -2.27 -8.83 2.16
N PHE A 136 -1.80 -10.08 2.01
CA PHE A 136 -1.23 -10.61 0.77
C PHE A 136 -2.02 -11.80 0.20
N PHE A 137 -3.19 -12.10 0.77
CA PHE A 137 -4.08 -13.19 0.33
C PHE A 137 -3.38 -14.55 0.24
N VAL A 138 -2.55 -14.85 1.25
CA VAL A 138 -1.80 -16.10 1.29
C VAL A 138 -2.53 -17.11 2.17
N SER A 139 -2.86 -18.27 1.59
CA SER A 139 -3.51 -19.38 2.29
C SER A 139 -2.50 -20.21 3.09
N GLU A 140 -3.00 -21.00 4.04
CA GLU A 140 -2.23 -21.99 4.78
C GLU A 140 -1.49 -22.94 3.85
N ARG A 141 -2.20 -23.48 2.86
CA ARG A 141 -1.65 -24.39 1.87
C ARG A 141 -0.49 -23.79 1.07
N THR A 142 -0.57 -22.50 0.75
CA THR A 142 0.54 -21.81 0.07
C THR A 142 1.76 -21.74 0.98
N ILE A 143 1.58 -21.39 2.26
CA ILE A 143 2.66 -21.34 3.25
C ILE A 143 3.29 -22.72 3.43
N GLU A 144 2.48 -23.77 3.62
CA GLU A 144 2.98 -25.15 3.76
C GLU A 144 3.78 -25.60 2.54
N ARG A 145 3.27 -25.30 1.34
CA ARG A 145 3.97 -25.63 0.10
C ARG A 145 5.35 -24.96 0.02
N GLU A 146 5.46 -23.67 0.34
CA GLU A 146 6.73 -22.94 0.33
C GLU A 146 7.69 -23.48 1.40
N ILE A 147 7.18 -23.78 2.61
CA ILE A 147 7.97 -24.43 3.67
C ILE A 147 8.56 -25.75 3.18
N GLN A 148 7.74 -26.60 2.59
CA GLN A 148 8.17 -27.93 2.12
C GLN A 148 9.11 -27.85 0.92
N ALA A 149 8.86 -26.93 -0.01
CA ALA A 149 9.69 -26.77 -1.22
C ALA A 149 11.09 -26.20 -0.92
N HIS A 150 11.20 -25.34 0.08
CA HIS A 150 12.43 -24.58 0.36
C HIS A 150 13.04 -24.87 1.74
N GLY A 151 12.42 -25.74 2.56
CA GLY A 151 12.91 -26.06 3.90
C GLY A 151 12.95 -24.87 4.84
N LEU A 152 11.91 -23.99 4.75
CA LEU A 152 11.86 -22.75 5.52
C LEU A 152 11.62 -23.07 7.01
N THR A 153 12.30 -22.34 7.90
CA THR A 153 12.25 -22.58 9.35
C THR A 153 11.87 -21.34 10.16
N THR A 154 11.80 -20.20 9.53
CA THR A 154 11.47 -18.92 10.19
C THR A 154 10.38 -18.16 9.48
N VAL A 155 9.64 -17.34 10.24
CA VAL A 155 8.62 -16.42 9.68
C VAL A 155 9.22 -15.48 8.63
N ALA A 156 10.46 -15.00 8.84
CA ALA A 156 11.13 -14.11 7.91
C ALA A 156 11.42 -14.79 6.56
N GLU A 157 11.81 -16.06 6.57
CA GLU A 157 12.00 -16.83 5.33
C GLU A 157 10.69 -17.09 4.60
N VAL A 158 9.61 -17.40 5.33
CA VAL A 158 8.26 -17.53 4.76
C VAL A 158 7.81 -16.20 4.15
N THR A 159 8.05 -15.08 4.83
CA THR A 159 7.77 -13.75 4.30
C THR A 159 8.53 -13.48 3.00
N GLY A 160 9.81 -13.85 2.94
CA GLY A 160 10.62 -13.71 1.74
C GLY A 160 10.14 -14.57 0.57
N ALA A 161 9.54 -15.74 0.84
CA ALA A 161 9.09 -16.67 -0.18
C ALA A 161 7.70 -16.34 -0.75
N CYS A 162 6.75 -15.90 0.09
CA CYS A 162 5.35 -15.70 -0.32
C CYS A 162 4.69 -14.42 0.20
N ASN A 163 5.45 -13.47 0.72
CA ASN A 163 4.98 -12.22 1.33
C ASN A 163 4.08 -12.39 2.57
N ALA A 164 3.73 -13.60 2.99
CA ALA A 164 2.95 -13.79 4.20
C ALA A 164 3.68 -13.22 5.42
N GLY A 165 3.02 -12.37 6.20
CA GLY A 165 3.63 -11.69 7.34
C GLY A 165 4.31 -10.36 7.03
N GLY A 166 4.53 -10.02 5.75
CA GLY A 166 5.23 -8.80 5.33
C GLY A 166 4.43 -7.49 5.48
N GLY A 167 3.14 -7.58 5.83
CA GLY A 167 2.26 -6.43 6.03
C GLY A 167 2.09 -6.04 7.50
N CYS A 168 0.87 -6.18 8.00
CA CYS A 168 0.53 -5.79 9.38
C CYS A 168 1.12 -6.70 10.47
N GLY A 169 1.69 -7.86 10.12
CA GLY A 169 2.31 -8.82 11.04
C GLY A 169 1.32 -9.64 11.91
N SER A 170 0.01 -9.41 11.81
CA SER A 170 -0.97 -10.10 12.64
C SER A 170 -1.00 -11.62 12.44
N CYS A 171 -0.52 -12.11 11.30
CA CYS A 171 -0.45 -13.53 11.01
C CYS A 171 0.87 -14.21 11.44
N HIS A 172 1.83 -13.49 12.01
CA HIS A 172 3.13 -14.07 12.40
C HIS A 172 3.00 -15.26 13.34
N GLN A 173 2.07 -15.19 14.33
CA GLN A 173 1.85 -16.30 15.24
C GLN A 173 1.32 -17.54 14.52
N LEU A 174 0.36 -17.38 13.61
CA LEU A 174 -0.19 -18.49 12.82
C LEU A 174 0.87 -19.11 11.90
N ILE A 175 1.72 -18.28 11.28
CA ILE A 175 2.83 -18.76 10.45
C ILE A 175 3.83 -19.57 11.31
N GLN A 176 4.10 -19.11 12.53
CA GLN A 176 4.97 -19.83 13.47
C GLN A 176 4.38 -21.20 13.85
N GLU A 177 3.08 -21.28 14.12
CA GLU A 177 2.38 -22.54 14.42
C GLU A 177 2.42 -23.51 13.23
N ILE A 178 2.30 -23.02 11.99
CA ILE A 178 2.43 -23.82 10.78
C ILE A 178 3.87 -24.37 10.64
N LEU A 179 4.90 -23.55 10.88
CA LEU A 179 6.29 -23.95 10.87
C LEU A 179 6.55 -25.08 11.87
N GLU A 180 6.10 -24.92 13.13
CA GLU A 180 6.25 -25.92 14.19
C GLU A 180 5.53 -27.24 13.86
N THR A 181 4.37 -27.16 13.23
CA THR A 181 3.61 -28.36 12.80
C THR A 181 4.29 -29.10 11.66
N ASN A 182 4.95 -28.38 10.74
CA ASN A 182 5.67 -28.99 9.62
C ASN A 182 7.06 -29.53 10.01
N ASP A 183 7.64 -29.10 11.13
CA ASP A 183 8.96 -29.60 11.64
C ASP A 183 8.82 -30.91 12.44
N LEU A 184 7.60 -31.36 12.75
CA LEU A 184 7.36 -32.62 13.41
C LEU A 184 7.62 -33.79 12.45
N PRO A 185 8.52 -34.75 12.76
CA PRO A 185 8.75 -35.93 11.94
C PRO A 185 7.46 -36.74 11.84
N ARG A 186 7.00 -36.96 10.61
CA ARG A 186 5.88 -37.84 10.27
C ARG A 186 6.24 -39.31 10.45
#